data_2f7b879039caf318acd4eac4c6e5adfd
#
_entry.id   2f7b879039caf318acd4eac4c6e5adfd
#
_cell.length_a   1.000
_cell.length_b   1.000
_cell.length_c   1.000
_cell.angle_alpha   90.00
_cell.angle_beta   90.00
_cell.angle_gamma   90.00
#
_symmetry.space_group_name_H-M   'P 1'
#
loop_
_entity.id
_entity.type
_entity.pdbx_description
1 polymer ?
#
loop_
_entity_poly.entity_id
_entity_poly.type
_entity_poly.pdbx_seq_one_letter_code
_entity_poly.pdbx_strand_id
1 'polypeptide(L)'
;MAPPKLYDLTTLQRDANRLFGFTAKQTLEYTQSLYEKKLVTYPRTDSQYLSDDMEGTAKNVIEAIFNSLLFEQNIMFNPDIKRILNSKKVTDHHAIIPTMEIIKQDLKVIPESEMKILSLCANRLLCATGEKHIYNSTKAELTCNEIVFKVSGKEVWKNGWKEFDDFFKNSYKTTEDKSDAEEEKKLPELREGMTIAVEQTKVSEHFTQPPKHYTEDSLLSAMERAGAEDMGDEVERKGLGTPATRADIIEKLVKDGFVKREKKQMIPTEDGMKLITILPDVVKSPKLTADWENELTLVSKGEVAAEQFMSGIEAMVTDLVKTYHSVSDEHKAMFGTGKGGQEVLGKCPKCGADVVKGKFGAYCTGKCGMNVGKALGVTLSDTQVKSLLQGKKILVKGLKGKKGSYDAYLIPERIEEFSYRKDGKEIKGFIKILYIIFDYSHKHYTFKQFEV
;
A
#
# COMPACT_ATOMS: atom_id res chain seq x y z
N MET A 1 -24.98 17.11 9.51
CA MET A 1 -23.64 16.56 9.29
C MET A 1 -22.76 17.63 8.66
N ALA A 2 -21.59 17.90 9.22
CA ALA A 2 -20.68 18.92 8.70
C ALA A 2 -20.05 18.45 7.38
N PRO A 3 -19.66 19.39 6.50
CA PRO A 3 -18.81 19.11 5.34
C PRO A 3 -17.49 18.48 5.74
N PRO A 4 -16.90 17.65 4.87
CA PRO A 4 -15.56 17.10 5.10
C PRO A 4 -14.49 18.21 5.06
N LYS A 5 -13.32 17.93 5.60
CA LYS A 5 -12.14 18.79 5.40
C LYS A 5 -11.53 18.55 4.02
N LEU A 6 -10.62 19.42 3.60
CA LEU A 6 -9.79 19.21 2.41
C LEU A 6 -8.91 17.95 2.55
N TYR A 7 -8.28 17.55 1.47
CA TYR A 7 -7.35 16.42 1.47
C TYR A 7 -5.97 16.80 1.97
N ASP A 8 -5.49 16.05 2.94
CA ASP A 8 -4.08 15.71 3.09
C ASP A 8 -3.76 14.46 2.25
N LEU A 9 -2.50 14.03 2.20
CA LEU A 9 -2.12 12.86 1.43
C LEU A 9 -2.79 11.58 1.94
N THR A 10 -2.86 11.37 3.25
CA THR A 10 -3.44 10.15 3.83
C THR A 10 -4.92 10.00 3.50
N THR A 11 -5.70 11.06 3.67
CA THR A 11 -7.14 11.02 3.38
C THR A 11 -7.41 10.90 1.88
N LEU A 12 -6.58 11.47 1.01
CA LEU A 12 -6.64 11.28 -0.43
C LEU A 12 -6.37 9.81 -0.80
N GLN A 13 -5.32 9.21 -0.26
CA GLN A 13 -4.98 7.80 -0.49
C GLN A 13 -6.10 6.86 -0.04
N ARG A 14 -6.70 7.14 1.11
CA ARG A 14 -7.82 6.36 1.65
C ARG A 14 -9.05 6.40 0.74
N ASP A 15 -9.44 7.59 0.31
CA ASP A 15 -10.60 7.75 -0.57
C ASP A 15 -10.36 7.17 -1.96
N ALA A 16 -9.16 7.35 -2.52
CA ALA A 16 -8.77 6.75 -3.80
C ALA A 16 -8.76 5.21 -3.74
N ASN A 17 -8.29 4.62 -2.63
CA ASN A 17 -8.36 3.17 -2.43
C ASN A 17 -9.81 2.68 -2.34
N ARG A 18 -10.66 3.38 -1.57
CA ARG A 18 -12.06 3.00 -1.38
C ARG A 18 -12.84 3.08 -2.69
N LEU A 19 -12.70 4.18 -3.45
CA LEU A 19 -13.48 4.45 -4.65
C LEU A 19 -12.93 3.73 -5.89
N PHE A 20 -11.61 3.79 -6.11
CA PHE A 20 -10.98 3.33 -7.34
C PHE A 20 -10.14 2.07 -7.18
N GLY A 21 -9.90 1.62 -5.94
CA GLY A 21 -9.02 0.49 -5.66
C GLY A 21 -7.53 0.80 -5.85
N PHE A 22 -7.14 2.07 -5.96
CA PHE A 22 -5.73 2.45 -6.09
C PHE A 22 -4.98 2.18 -4.79
N THR A 23 -3.74 1.70 -4.91
CA THR A 23 -2.85 1.59 -3.75
C THR A 23 -2.43 2.98 -3.27
N ALA A 24 -2.01 3.08 -2.01
CA ALA A 24 -1.47 4.32 -1.47
C ALA A 24 -0.30 4.85 -2.31
N LYS A 25 0.55 3.94 -2.81
CA LYS A 25 1.67 4.29 -3.69
C LYS A 25 1.22 4.82 -5.04
N GLN A 26 0.29 4.13 -5.71
CA GLN A 26 -0.28 4.60 -6.98
C GLN A 26 -0.92 5.97 -6.83
N THR A 27 -1.68 6.19 -5.74
CA THR A 27 -2.29 7.50 -5.47
C THR A 27 -1.24 8.59 -5.33
N LEU A 28 -0.14 8.34 -4.60
CA LEU A 28 0.97 9.28 -4.47
C LEU A 28 1.63 9.56 -5.83
N GLU A 29 1.91 8.53 -6.63
CA GLU A 29 2.53 8.66 -7.95
C GLU A 29 1.66 9.49 -8.90
N TYR A 30 0.35 9.22 -8.95
CA TYR A 30 -0.59 10.00 -9.78
C TYR A 30 -0.71 11.45 -9.31
N THR A 31 -0.77 11.67 -7.99
CA THR A 31 -0.84 13.03 -7.44
C THR A 31 0.47 13.80 -7.68
N GLN A 32 1.62 13.13 -7.57
CA GLN A 32 2.92 13.70 -7.87
C GLN A 32 3.02 14.11 -9.35
N SER A 33 2.56 13.25 -10.26
CA SER A 33 2.51 13.58 -11.69
C SER A 33 1.60 14.78 -11.99
N LEU A 34 0.44 14.86 -11.34
CA LEU A 34 -0.46 16.02 -11.45
C LEU A 34 0.18 17.30 -10.90
N TYR A 35 0.94 17.21 -9.82
CA TYR A 35 1.69 18.34 -9.26
C TYR A 35 2.77 18.83 -10.23
N GLU A 36 3.54 17.92 -10.84
CA GLU A 36 4.56 18.26 -11.85
C GLU A 36 3.94 18.94 -13.08
N LYS A 37 2.72 18.55 -13.45
CA LYS A 37 1.88 19.21 -14.45
C LYS A 37 1.25 20.52 -13.95
N LYS A 38 1.47 20.89 -12.69
CA LYS A 38 0.90 22.06 -12.01
C LYS A 38 -0.63 22.03 -11.88
N LEU A 39 -1.26 20.88 -11.98
CA LEU A 39 -2.72 20.73 -11.91
C LEU A 39 -3.25 20.62 -10.47
N VAL A 40 -2.41 20.21 -9.53
CA VAL A 40 -2.71 20.18 -8.09
C VAL A 40 -1.58 20.81 -7.28
N THR A 41 -1.85 21.14 -6.03
CA THR A 41 -0.85 21.64 -5.07
C THR A 41 0.04 20.50 -4.57
N TYR A 42 1.08 20.82 -3.76
CA TYR A 42 2.07 19.84 -3.33
C TYR A 42 1.44 18.65 -2.60
N PRO A 43 1.72 17.39 -3.02
CA PRO A 43 0.98 16.23 -2.55
C PRO A 43 1.39 15.72 -1.16
N ARG A 44 2.63 15.96 -0.72
CA ARG A 44 3.14 15.41 0.54
C ARG A 44 2.87 16.35 1.70
N THR A 45 1.60 16.54 2.02
CA THR A 45 1.13 17.39 3.10
C THR A 45 0.30 16.58 4.10
N ASP A 46 0.33 16.98 5.35
CA ASP A 46 -0.51 16.52 6.45
C ASP A 46 -1.63 17.52 6.79
N SER A 47 -1.60 18.72 6.19
CA SER A 47 -2.60 19.74 6.40
C SER A 47 -3.87 19.48 5.59
N GLN A 48 -5.02 19.70 6.23
CA GLN A 48 -6.36 19.68 5.64
C GLN A 48 -6.96 21.09 5.50
N TYR A 49 -6.10 22.12 5.56
CA TYR A 49 -6.50 23.52 5.52
C TYR A 49 -5.64 24.30 4.52
N LEU A 50 -6.16 25.44 4.10
CA LEU A 50 -5.42 26.46 3.36
C LEU A 50 -5.01 27.58 4.32
N SER A 51 -3.99 28.35 3.97
CA SER A 51 -3.65 29.58 4.68
C SER A 51 -4.67 30.68 4.38
N ASP A 52 -4.80 31.63 5.31
CA ASP A 52 -5.85 32.67 5.27
C ASP A 52 -5.71 33.60 4.06
N ASP A 53 -4.50 33.76 3.52
CA ASP A 53 -4.21 34.54 2.29
C ASP A 53 -4.70 33.84 1.01
N MET A 54 -5.06 32.56 1.05
CA MET A 54 -5.54 31.79 -0.09
C MET A 54 -7.05 31.93 -0.36
N GLU A 55 -7.79 32.78 0.37
CA GLU A 55 -9.25 32.95 0.18
C GLU A 55 -9.62 33.24 -1.28
N GLY A 56 -8.95 34.22 -1.88
CA GLY A 56 -9.16 34.59 -3.30
C GLY A 56 -8.77 33.47 -4.27
N THR A 57 -7.68 32.79 -4.01
CA THR A 57 -7.25 31.64 -4.82
C THR A 57 -8.26 30.52 -4.78
N ALA A 58 -8.75 30.14 -3.60
CA ALA A 58 -9.75 29.10 -3.44
C ALA A 58 -11.05 29.42 -4.20
N LYS A 59 -11.51 30.67 -4.13
CA LYS A 59 -12.68 31.12 -4.89
C LYS A 59 -12.49 30.95 -6.40
N ASN A 60 -11.37 31.44 -6.93
CA ASN A 60 -11.07 31.33 -8.36
C ASN A 60 -10.95 29.86 -8.81
N VAL A 61 -10.35 28.98 -8.00
CA VAL A 61 -10.25 27.55 -8.30
C VAL A 61 -11.62 26.89 -8.34
N ILE A 62 -12.54 27.23 -7.42
CA ILE A 62 -13.91 26.72 -7.43
C ILE A 62 -14.62 27.15 -8.73
N GLU A 63 -14.53 28.41 -9.12
CA GLU A 63 -15.07 28.90 -10.38
C GLU A 63 -14.45 28.17 -11.60
N ALA A 64 -13.15 27.92 -11.56
CA ALA A 64 -12.45 27.15 -12.58
C ALA A 64 -12.94 25.71 -12.70
N ILE A 65 -13.28 25.05 -11.57
CA ILE A 65 -13.84 23.69 -11.58
C ILE A 65 -15.17 23.66 -12.34
N PHE A 66 -16.08 24.59 -12.09
CA PHE A 66 -17.36 24.67 -12.79
C PHE A 66 -17.23 25.02 -14.29
N ASN A 67 -16.15 25.68 -14.68
CA ASN A 67 -15.84 26.01 -16.07
C ASN A 67 -14.93 24.97 -16.76
N SER A 68 -14.70 23.83 -16.14
CA SER A 68 -13.83 22.76 -16.66
C SER A 68 -14.60 21.46 -16.86
N LEU A 69 -13.91 20.43 -17.39
CA LEU A 69 -14.46 19.08 -17.52
C LEU A 69 -14.56 18.30 -16.20
N LEU A 70 -14.14 18.90 -15.09
CA LEU A 70 -14.14 18.23 -13.78
C LEU A 70 -15.51 18.17 -13.13
N PHE A 71 -16.43 19.08 -13.55
CA PHE A 71 -17.78 19.11 -13.01
C PHE A 71 -18.75 19.67 -14.05
N GLU A 72 -19.67 18.82 -14.52
CA GLU A 72 -20.57 19.18 -15.63
C GLU A 72 -21.99 19.58 -15.20
N GLN A 73 -22.28 19.72 -13.91
CA GLN A 73 -23.62 20.08 -13.43
C GLN A 73 -23.76 21.57 -13.11
N ASN A 74 -24.92 22.09 -13.44
CA ASN A 74 -25.30 23.45 -13.10
C ASN A 74 -26.01 23.49 -11.74
N ILE A 75 -25.24 23.37 -10.65
CA ILE A 75 -25.73 23.44 -9.27
C ILE A 75 -25.54 24.87 -8.76
N MET A 76 -26.60 25.47 -8.23
CA MET A 76 -26.48 26.74 -7.50
C MET A 76 -25.67 26.52 -6.22
N PHE A 77 -24.48 27.08 -6.19
CA PHE A 77 -23.52 26.87 -5.13
C PHE A 77 -22.99 28.20 -4.57
N ASN A 78 -23.11 28.35 -3.25
CA ASN A 78 -22.51 29.46 -2.53
C ASN A 78 -21.44 28.90 -1.56
N PRO A 79 -20.14 28.94 -1.92
CA PRO A 79 -19.10 28.29 -1.14
C PRO A 79 -18.79 29.05 0.17
N ASP A 80 -18.74 28.33 1.29
CA ASP A 80 -18.22 28.85 2.55
C ASP A 80 -16.70 28.60 2.61
N ILE A 81 -15.94 29.50 1.98
CA ILE A 81 -14.48 29.38 1.85
C ILE A 81 -13.80 29.53 3.21
N LYS A 82 -14.34 30.34 4.13
CA LYS A 82 -13.73 30.57 5.46
C LYS A 82 -13.57 29.29 6.25
N ARG A 83 -14.40 28.28 5.98
CA ARG A 83 -14.35 26.97 6.66
C ARG A 83 -13.05 26.21 6.40
N ILE A 84 -12.47 26.37 5.24
CA ILE A 84 -11.25 25.65 4.81
C ILE A 84 -9.98 26.45 5.10
N LEU A 85 -10.07 27.67 5.61
CA LEU A 85 -8.94 28.53 5.93
C LEU A 85 -8.56 28.38 7.41
N ASN A 86 -7.28 28.12 7.68
CA ASN A 86 -6.74 28.14 9.02
C ASN A 86 -5.20 28.10 8.95
N SER A 87 -4.54 29.25 8.90
CA SER A 87 -3.09 29.36 8.82
C SER A 87 -2.36 28.66 9.98
N LYS A 88 -2.98 28.57 11.18
CA LYS A 88 -2.37 27.90 12.34
C LYS A 88 -2.30 26.39 12.20
N LYS A 89 -3.05 25.81 11.25
CA LYS A 89 -3.08 24.36 10.93
C LYS A 89 -2.41 24.02 9.60
N VAL A 90 -1.70 24.97 9.05
CA VAL A 90 -0.82 24.79 7.90
C VAL A 90 0.60 24.84 8.44
N THR A 91 1.32 23.73 8.30
CA THR A 91 2.72 23.64 8.68
C THR A 91 3.60 24.07 7.48
N ASP A 92 4.26 23.13 6.83
CA ASP A 92 5.11 23.42 5.66
C ASP A 92 4.32 23.61 4.38
N HIS A 93 3.21 22.88 4.24
CA HIS A 93 2.37 22.86 3.04
C HIS A 93 0.89 22.84 3.41
N HIS A 94 0.08 23.53 2.63
CA HIS A 94 -1.36 23.52 2.76
C HIS A 94 -1.99 22.26 2.10
N ALA A 95 -3.30 22.07 2.24
CA ALA A 95 -4.06 20.95 1.70
C ALA A 95 -3.92 20.79 0.17
N ILE A 96 -4.20 19.58 -0.30
CA ILE A 96 -4.19 19.25 -1.74
C ILE A 96 -5.47 19.75 -2.38
N ILE A 97 -5.35 20.68 -3.31
CA ILE A 97 -6.44 21.23 -4.13
C ILE A 97 -6.01 21.34 -5.60
N PRO A 98 -6.96 21.38 -6.56
CA PRO A 98 -6.64 21.75 -7.93
C PRO A 98 -6.07 23.18 -8.00
N THR A 99 -5.41 23.51 -9.10
CA THR A 99 -4.89 24.85 -9.39
C THR A 99 -5.64 25.49 -10.54
N MET A 100 -5.37 26.76 -10.81
CA MET A 100 -5.94 27.47 -11.97
C MET A 100 -5.47 26.93 -13.33
N GLU A 101 -4.49 26.04 -13.36
CA GLU A 101 -4.00 25.43 -14.60
C GLU A 101 -5.04 24.48 -15.23
N ILE A 102 -6.06 24.02 -14.48
CA ILE A 102 -7.13 23.16 -14.98
C ILE A 102 -7.95 23.77 -16.13
N ILE A 103 -8.01 25.10 -16.24
CA ILE A 103 -8.70 25.80 -17.35
C ILE A 103 -7.75 26.19 -18.47
N LYS A 104 -6.43 26.07 -18.29
CA LYS A 104 -5.43 26.44 -19.29
C LYS A 104 -4.89 25.24 -20.07
N GLN A 105 -5.02 24.04 -19.51
CA GLN A 105 -4.53 22.80 -20.12
C GLN A 105 -5.68 21.97 -20.68
N ASP A 106 -5.40 21.22 -21.74
CA ASP A 106 -6.37 20.24 -22.26
C ASP A 106 -6.40 19.01 -21.34
N LEU A 107 -7.42 18.94 -20.50
CA LEU A 107 -7.60 17.84 -19.55
C LEU A 107 -7.89 16.49 -20.24
N LYS A 108 -8.25 16.46 -21.53
CA LYS A 108 -8.53 15.22 -22.28
C LYS A 108 -7.26 14.39 -22.53
N VAL A 109 -6.08 15.02 -22.46
CA VAL A 109 -4.81 14.33 -22.65
C VAL A 109 -4.27 13.73 -21.34
N ILE A 110 -4.93 14.00 -20.21
CA ILE A 110 -4.52 13.47 -18.90
C ILE A 110 -4.90 11.98 -18.81
N PRO A 111 -3.99 11.10 -18.38
CA PRO A 111 -4.30 9.69 -18.17
C PRO A 111 -5.51 9.49 -17.23
N GLU A 112 -6.36 8.50 -17.52
CA GLU A 112 -7.60 8.24 -16.78
C GLU A 112 -7.38 8.13 -15.26
N SER A 113 -6.31 7.45 -14.83
CA SER A 113 -6.00 7.29 -13.40
C SER A 113 -5.68 8.63 -12.73
N GLU A 114 -4.92 9.49 -13.40
CA GLU A 114 -4.62 10.84 -12.92
C GLU A 114 -5.87 11.73 -12.94
N MET A 115 -6.71 11.63 -13.99
CA MET A 115 -7.97 12.33 -14.06
C MET A 115 -8.90 11.96 -12.90
N LYS A 116 -8.97 10.68 -12.51
CA LYS A 116 -9.73 10.24 -11.33
C LYS A 116 -9.26 10.94 -10.05
N ILE A 117 -7.94 11.06 -9.86
CA ILE A 117 -7.37 11.76 -8.69
C ILE A 117 -7.66 13.26 -8.76
N LEU A 118 -7.48 13.89 -9.91
CA LEU A 118 -7.79 15.32 -10.10
C LEU A 118 -9.26 15.61 -9.82
N SER A 119 -10.17 14.80 -10.36
CA SER A 119 -11.62 14.93 -10.14
C SER A 119 -11.98 14.70 -8.68
N LEU A 120 -11.31 13.77 -7.99
CA LEU A 120 -11.49 13.52 -6.56
C LEU A 120 -11.09 14.74 -5.72
N CYS A 121 -9.95 15.39 -6.04
CA CYS A 121 -9.50 16.62 -5.38
C CYS A 121 -10.48 17.78 -5.65
N ALA A 122 -10.98 17.92 -6.87
CA ALA A 122 -11.98 18.93 -7.23
C ALA A 122 -13.29 18.73 -6.46
N ASN A 123 -13.83 17.53 -6.49
CA ASN A 123 -15.04 17.17 -5.73
C ASN A 123 -14.88 17.45 -4.22
N ARG A 124 -13.70 17.13 -3.66
CA ARG A 124 -13.44 17.38 -2.23
C ARG A 124 -13.47 18.88 -1.91
N LEU A 125 -12.93 19.73 -2.78
CA LEU A 125 -12.97 21.19 -2.58
C LEU A 125 -14.41 21.71 -2.59
N LEU A 126 -15.26 21.25 -3.52
CA LEU A 126 -16.68 21.58 -3.56
C LEU A 126 -17.40 21.09 -2.30
N CYS A 127 -17.20 19.86 -1.90
CA CYS A 127 -17.78 19.30 -0.67
C CYS A 127 -17.35 20.07 0.59
N ALA A 128 -16.05 20.38 0.72
CA ALA A 128 -15.50 21.04 1.90
C ALA A 128 -16.02 22.46 2.08
N THR A 129 -16.35 23.15 1.01
CA THR A 129 -16.93 24.50 1.03
C THR A 129 -18.45 24.51 0.93
N GLY A 130 -19.07 23.33 0.80
CA GLY A 130 -20.52 23.19 0.69
C GLY A 130 -21.27 23.41 2.01
N GLU A 131 -22.57 23.51 1.92
CA GLU A 131 -23.44 23.67 3.07
C GLU A 131 -23.55 22.36 3.90
N LYS A 132 -23.98 22.48 5.13
CA LYS A 132 -24.22 21.29 5.98
C LYS A 132 -25.32 20.40 5.41
N HIS A 133 -25.11 19.09 5.45
CA HIS A 133 -26.16 18.11 5.25
C HIS A 133 -27.03 18.04 6.52
N ILE A 134 -28.33 18.32 6.38
CA ILE A 134 -29.28 18.40 7.49
C ILE A 134 -30.33 17.30 7.34
N TYR A 135 -30.57 16.54 8.39
CA TYR A 135 -31.59 15.51 8.43
C TYR A 135 -32.19 15.39 9.81
N ASN A 136 -33.46 14.96 9.88
CA ASN A 136 -34.12 14.53 11.09
C ASN A 136 -33.80 13.06 11.36
N SER A 137 -33.39 12.72 12.55
CA SER A 137 -33.18 11.34 12.98
C SER A 137 -34.22 11.00 14.05
N THR A 138 -35.11 10.08 13.73
CA THR A 138 -36.12 9.57 14.66
C THR A 138 -35.64 8.23 15.21
N LYS A 139 -35.62 8.10 16.53
CA LYS A 139 -35.38 6.83 17.21
C LYS A 139 -36.60 6.56 18.10
N ALA A 140 -37.16 5.36 17.97
CA ALA A 140 -38.27 4.95 18.81
C ALA A 140 -37.97 3.59 19.47
N GLU A 141 -38.41 3.47 20.70
CA GLU A 141 -38.44 2.23 21.48
C GLU A 141 -39.88 1.79 21.65
N LEU A 142 -40.20 0.60 21.20
CA LEU A 142 -41.52 -0.02 21.26
C LEU A 142 -41.48 -1.16 22.26
N THR A 143 -42.31 -1.17 23.28
CA THR A 143 -42.36 -2.23 24.30
C THR A 143 -43.55 -3.14 24.03
N CYS A 144 -43.30 -4.43 23.94
CA CYS A 144 -44.34 -5.46 23.85
C CYS A 144 -44.00 -6.61 24.81
N ASN A 145 -44.82 -6.86 25.82
CA ASN A 145 -44.61 -7.89 26.84
C ASN A 145 -43.16 -7.89 27.37
N GLU A 146 -42.71 -6.74 27.87
CA GLU A 146 -41.35 -6.54 28.41
C GLU A 146 -40.19 -6.58 27.43
N ILE A 147 -40.45 -6.94 26.16
CA ILE A 147 -39.42 -6.95 25.09
C ILE A 147 -39.40 -5.57 24.43
N VAL A 148 -38.20 -4.97 24.36
CA VAL A 148 -37.97 -3.66 23.74
C VAL A 148 -37.49 -3.84 22.31
N PHE A 149 -38.28 -3.31 21.38
CA PHE A 149 -37.90 -3.21 19.97
C PHE A 149 -37.41 -1.80 19.65
N LYS A 150 -36.26 -1.69 19.02
CA LYS A 150 -35.71 -0.41 18.64
C LYS A 150 -35.77 -0.21 17.12
N VAL A 151 -36.28 0.95 16.74
CA VAL A 151 -36.36 1.34 15.34
C VAL A 151 -35.72 2.72 15.15
N SER A 152 -35.02 2.93 14.06
CA SER A 152 -34.50 4.23 13.68
C SER A 152 -34.83 4.54 12.23
N GLY A 153 -35.16 5.81 12.00
CA GLY A 153 -35.39 6.35 10.66
C GLY A 153 -34.67 7.66 10.47
N LYS A 154 -34.49 8.03 9.24
CA LYS A 154 -33.81 9.24 8.83
C LYS A 154 -34.60 9.90 7.70
N GLU A 155 -34.82 11.20 7.82
CA GLU A 155 -35.46 12.03 6.79
C GLU A 155 -34.55 13.19 6.45
N VAL A 156 -34.03 13.23 5.22
CA VAL A 156 -33.15 14.30 4.74
C VAL A 156 -33.96 15.54 4.51
N TRP A 157 -33.54 16.64 5.14
CA TRP A 157 -34.16 17.97 4.95
C TRP A 157 -33.36 18.84 3.98
N LYS A 158 -32.02 18.73 4.00
CA LYS A 158 -31.13 19.45 3.08
C LYS A 158 -29.92 18.58 2.75
N ASN A 159 -29.70 18.29 1.46
CA ASN A 159 -28.56 17.49 1.02
C ASN A 159 -27.22 18.19 1.28
N GLY A 160 -27.16 19.50 1.02
CA GLY A 160 -25.94 20.29 1.22
C GLY A 160 -24.76 19.70 0.45
N TRP A 161 -23.60 19.61 1.09
CA TRP A 161 -22.36 19.12 0.44
C TRP A 161 -22.47 17.70 -0.11
N LYS A 162 -23.40 16.88 0.40
CA LYS A 162 -23.59 15.51 -0.09
C LYS A 162 -24.08 15.47 -1.53
N GLU A 163 -24.70 16.51 -2.03
CA GLU A 163 -25.13 16.58 -3.42
C GLU A 163 -23.96 16.41 -4.37
N PHE A 164 -22.83 17.06 -4.09
CA PHE A 164 -21.59 16.88 -4.85
C PHE A 164 -21.00 15.49 -4.68
N ASP A 165 -20.95 15.00 -3.44
CA ASP A 165 -20.34 13.70 -3.11
C ASP A 165 -21.11 12.54 -3.73
N ASP A 166 -22.46 12.58 -3.66
CA ASP A 166 -23.33 11.56 -4.24
C ASP A 166 -23.27 11.56 -5.77
N PHE A 167 -23.26 12.75 -6.39
CA PHE A 167 -23.08 12.87 -7.84
C PHE A 167 -21.76 12.26 -8.27
N PHE A 168 -20.67 12.64 -7.61
CA PHE A 168 -19.34 12.12 -7.92
C PHE A 168 -19.27 10.59 -7.75
N LYS A 169 -19.74 10.07 -6.62
CA LYS A 169 -19.73 8.62 -6.35
C LYS A 169 -20.58 7.85 -7.35
N ASN A 170 -21.74 8.39 -7.74
CA ASN A 170 -22.61 7.72 -8.70
C ASN A 170 -21.98 7.62 -10.10
N SER A 171 -21.12 8.59 -10.47
CA SER A 171 -20.36 8.55 -11.74
C SER A 171 -19.36 7.41 -11.82
N TYR A 172 -18.93 6.86 -10.66
CA TYR A 172 -17.95 5.78 -10.57
C TYR A 172 -18.50 4.47 -10.01
N LYS A 173 -19.82 4.39 -9.68
CA LYS A 173 -20.44 3.14 -9.23
C LYS A 173 -20.51 2.14 -10.36
N THR A 174 -20.01 0.93 -10.09
CA THR A 174 -20.23 -0.22 -10.94
C THR A 174 -21.57 -0.90 -10.59
N THR A 175 -22.06 -1.75 -11.46
CA THR A 175 -23.31 -2.52 -11.25
C THR A 175 -23.25 -3.43 -10.02
N GLU A 176 -22.06 -3.80 -9.56
CA GLU A 176 -21.84 -4.65 -8.39
C GLU A 176 -21.96 -3.88 -7.07
N ASP A 177 -21.74 -2.57 -7.06
CA ASP A 177 -21.77 -1.72 -5.85
C ASP A 177 -23.19 -1.28 -5.42
N LYS A 178 -24.24 -1.75 -6.12
CA LYS A 178 -25.62 -1.34 -5.85
C LYS A 178 -26.26 -2.02 -4.62
N SER A 179 -25.61 -2.99 -4.00
CA SER A 179 -26.20 -3.81 -2.92
C SER A 179 -26.15 -3.19 -1.51
N ASP A 180 -25.32 -2.17 -1.27
CA ASP A 180 -25.09 -1.64 0.08
C ASP A 180 -25.68 -0.24 0.33
N ALA A 181 -26.51 0.29 -0.56
CA ALA A 181 -27.27 1.48 -0.26
C ALA A 181 -28.36 1.10 0.78
N GLU A 182 -28.10 1.35 2.05
CA GLU A 182 -29.19 1.34 3.05
C GLU A 182 -30.28 2.29 2.55
N GLU A 183 -31.42 1.72 2.15
CA GLU A 183 -32.62 2.51 1.88
C GLU A 183 -32.92 3.37 3.11
N GLU A 184 -32.95 4.68 2.93
CA GLU A 184 -33.31 5.61 3.99
C GLU A 184 -34.74 5.30 4.44
N LYS A 185 -34.87 4.61 5.57
CA LYS A 185 -36.19 4.24 6.12
C LYS A 185 -36.82 5.50 6.73
N LYS A 186 -37.78 6.06 6.03
CA LYS A 186 -38.65 7.09 6.60
C LYS A 186 -39.66 6.39 7.53
N LEU A 187 -39.63 6.75 8.79
CA LEU A 187 -40.62 6.26 9.75
C LEU A 187 -41.90 7.10 9.63
N PRO A 188 -43.08 6.47 9.90
CA PRO A 188 -44.33 7.24 10.07
C PRO A 188 -44.22 8.19 11.25
N GLU A 189 -45.16 9.10 11.40
CA GLU A 189 -45.24 9.98 12.55
C GLU A 189 -45.51 9.13 13.82
N LEU A 190 -44.54 9.12 14.72
CA LEU A 190 -44.62 8.41 16.01
C LEU A 190 -44.74 9.41 17.15
N ARG A 191 -45.61 9.09 18.14
CA ARG A 191 -45.79 9.89 19.33
C ARG A 191 -45.60 9.03 20.56
N GLU A 192 -45.10 9.62 21.64
CA GLU A 192 -44.96 8.93 22.91
C GLU A 192 -46.34 8.45 23.43
N GLY A 193 -46.41 7.23 23.94
CA GLY A 193 -47.64 6.59 24.37
C GLY A 193 -48.53 6.04 23.25
N MET A 194 -48.14 6.13 21.99
CA MET A 194 -48.89 5.56 20.86
C MET A 194 -48.89 4.03 20.92
N THR A 195 -50.07 3.42 20.75
CA THR A 195 -50.22 1.97 20.64
C THR A 195 -50.23 1.57 19.16
N ILE A 196 -49.38 0.62 18.79
CA ILE A 196 -49.24 0.10 17.40
C ILE A 196 -49.66 -1.37 17.42
N ALA A 197 -50.54 -1.77 16.50
CA ALA A 197 -50.91 -3.17 16.32
C ALA A 197 -49.76 -3.97 15.69
N VAL A 198 -49.48 -5.14 16.27
CA VAL A 198 -48.48 -6.08 15.70
C VAL A 198 -49.20 -6.94 14.65
N GLU A 199 -48.86 -6.77 13.40
CA GLU A 199 -49.43 -7.56 12.30
C GLU A 199 -48.69 -8.88 12.12
N GLN A 200 -47.36 -8.88 12.21
CA GLN A 200 -46.51 -10.04 12.02
C GLN A 200 -45.23 -9.95 12.85
N THR A 201 -44.78 -11.06 13.36
CA THR A 201 -43.49 -11.22 14.02
C THR A 201 -42.63 -12.20 13.27
N LYS A 202 -41.33 -11.90 13.16
CA LYS A 202 -40.33 -12.80 12.57
C LYS A 202 -39.12 -12.88 13.50
N VAL A 203 -38.73 -14.10 13.83
CA VAL A 203 -37.45 -14.37 14.51
C VAL A 203 -36.42 -14.72 13.45
N SER A 204 -35.29 -14.01 13.47
CA SER A 204 -34.16 -14.35 12.61
C SER A 204 -32.91 -14.57 13.46
N GLU A 205 -32.18 -15.61 13.16
CA GLU A 205 -30.92 -15.92 13.81
C GLU A 205 -29.76 -15.28 13.00
N HIS A 206 -28.89 -14.60 13.71
CA HIS A 206 -27.72 -13.95 13.11
C HIS A 206 -26.48 -14.32 13.91
N PHE A 207 -25.39 -14.60 13.21
CA PHE A 207 -24.10 -14.85 13.82
C PHE A 207 -23.20 -13.63 13.67
N THR A 208 -22.45 -13.32 14.71
CA THR A 208 -21.39 -12.31 14.63
C THR A 208 -20.32 -12.76 13.66
N GLN A 209 -19.80 -11.83 12.87
CA GLN A 209 -18.72 -12.08 11.94
C GLN A 209 -17.40 -11.63 12.55
N PRO A 210 -16.29 -12.34 12.29
CA PRO A 210 -14.98 -11.86 12.72
C PRO A 210 -14.66 -10.51 12.04
N PRO A 211 -13.78 -9.69 12.65
CA PRO A 211 -13.31 -8.46 12.01
C PRO A 211 -12.78 -8.74 10.60
N LYS A 212 -13.14 -7.89 9.64
CA LYS A 212 -12.63 -8.00 8.27
C LYS A 212 -11.13 -7.69 8.24
N HIS A 213 -10.41 -8.33 7.34
CA HIS A 213 -9.02 -7.94 7.05
C HIS A 213 -8.94 -6.47 6.66
N TYR A 214 -7.80 -5.84 6.96
CA TYR A 214 -7.56 -4.48 6.54
C TYR A 214 -7.58 -4.35 5.02
N THR A 215 -8.13 -3.24 4.54
CA THR A 215 -7.84 -2.68 3.22
C THR A 215 -6.72 -1.65 3.38
N GLU A 216 -6.14 -1.14 2.30
CA GLU A 216 -5.18 -0.05 2.45
C GLU A 216 -5.81 1.20 3.07
N ASP A 217 -7.08 1.52 2.75
CA ASP A 217 -7.83 2.59 3.43
C ASP A 217 -7.85 2.40 4.95
N SER A 218 -8.32 1.23 5.40
CA SER A 218 -8.43 0.97 6.84
C SER A 218 -7.07 0.80 7.53
N LEU A 219 -6.05 0.27 6.84
CA LEU A 219 -4.69 0.15 7.35
C LEU A 219 -4.04 1.52 7.52
N LEU A 220 -4.13 2.41 6.52
CA LEU A 220 -3.64 3.79 6.63
C LEU A 220 -4.28 4.53 7.80
N SER A 221 -5.60 4.36 7.99
CA SER A 221 -6.32 4.92 9.15
C SER A 221 -5.85 4.33 10.48
N ALA A 222 -5.54 3.04 10.52
CA ALA A 222 -5.00 2.39 11.72
C ALA A 222 -3.57 2.87 12.02
N MET A 223 -2.72 3.00 10.99
CA MET A 223 -1.36 3.54 11.15
C MET A 223 -1.37 4.97 11.66
N GLU A 224 -2.28 5.81 11.19
CA GLU A 224 -2.41 7.20 11.61
C GLU A 224 -2.82 7.35 13.08
N ARG A 225 -3.61 6.40 13.59
CA ARG A 225 -4.10 6.42 14.98
C ARG A 225 -3.28 5.56 15.93
N ALA A 226 -2.36 4.75 15.41
CA ALA A 226 -1.57 3.83 16.23
C ALA A 226 -0.72 4.61 17.25
N GLY A 227 -0.88 4.29 18.53
CA GLY A 227 -0.19 4.96 19.64
C GLY A 227 -0.63 6.40 19.92
N ALA A 228 -1.69 6.90 19.28
CA ALA A 228 -2.14 8.29 19.46
C ALA A 228 -2.62 8.57 20.91
N GLU A 229 -3.09 7.55 21.62
CA GLU A 229 -3.48 7.64 23.05
C GLU A 229 -2.29 7.78 24.00
N ASP A 230 -1.10 7.34 23.56
CA ASP A 230 0.15 7.45 24.30
C ASP A 230 0.96 8.71 23.94
N MET A 231 0.47 9.51 22.96
CA MET A 231 1.14 10.71 22.47
C MET A 231 0.53 11.97 23.09
N GLY A 232 1.37 12.91 23.51
CA GLY A 232 0.94 14.23 23.98
C GLY A 232 0.25 15.04 22.87
N ASP A 233 -0.53 16.06 23.27
CA ASP A 233 -1.24 16.92 22.31
C ASP A 233 -0.31 17.73 21.41
N GLU A 234 0.91 18.02 21.90
CA GLU A 234 1.92 18.85 21.22
C GLU A 234 2.85 18.04 20.30
N VAL A 235 2.69 16.73 20.25
CA VAL A 235 3.51 15.88 19.33
C VAL A 235 3.16 16.21 17.90
N GLU A 236 4.17 16.61 17.13
CA GLU A 236 4.02 17.01 15.74
C GLU A 236 3.56 15.85 14.84
N ARG A 237 4.12 14.66 15.09
CA ARG A 237 3.86 13.47 14.25
C ARG A 237 3.10 12.42 15.05
N LYS A 238 1.85 12.19 14.68
CA LYS A 238 1.01 11.15 15.31
C LYS A 238 0.92 9.90 14.45
N GLY A 239 0.95 8.73 15.10
CA GLY A 239 0.81 7.43 14.46
C GLY A 239 2.13 6.85 13.93
N LEU A 240 2.03 5.76 13.19
CA LEU A 240 3.17 5.07 12.56
C LEU A 240 3.46 5.64 11.18
N GLY A 241 4.66 6.16 11.00
CA GLY A 241 5.09 6.82 9.77
C GLY A 241 4.39 8.15 9.51
N THR A 242 4.86 8.86 8.51
CA THR A 242 4.25 10.12 8.04
C THR A 242 3.33 9.85 6.84
N PRO A 243 2.45 10.77 6.44
CA PRO A 243 1.66 10.63 5.21
C PRO A 243 2.51 10.25 3.99
N ALA A 244 3.72 10.82 3.88
CA ALA A 244 4.63 10.55 2.76
C ALA A 244 5.28 9.16 2.81
N THR A 245 5.45 8.55 3.98
CA THR A 245 6.21 7.30 4.15
C THR A 245 5.33 6.07 4.31
N ARG A 246 4.06 6.20 4.73
CA ARG A 246 3.15 5.06 4.96
C ARG A 246 2.97 4.19 3.72
N ALA A 247 2.86 4.80 2.54
CA ALA A 247 2.75 4.07 1.28
C ALA A 247 3.94 3.15 1.03
N ASP A 248 5.15 3.65 1.22
CA ASP A 248 6.37 2.87 1.00
C ASP A 248 6.57 1.78 2.07
N ILE A 249 6.13 2.01 3.31
CA ILE A 249 6.10 0.98 4.37
C ILE A 249 5.20 -0.19 3.94
N ILE A 250 3.98 0.10 3.47
CA ILE A 250 3.03 -0.93 2.99
C ILE A 250 3.62 -1.68 1.79
N GLU A 251 4.16 -0.96 0.79
CA GLU A 251 4.79 -1.59 -0.36
C GLU A 251 5.97 -2.47 0.02
N LYS A 252 6.78 -2.05 0.99
CA LYS A 252 7.90 -2.85 1.49
C LYS A 252 7.41 -4.16 2.10
N LEU A 253 6.38 -4.13 2.95
CA LEU A 253 5.81 -5.34 3.54
C LEU A 253 5.30 -6.31 2.46
N VAL A 254 4.67 -5.80 1.42
CA VAL A 254 4.19 -6.62 0.29
C VAL A 254 5.37 -7.18 -0.52
N LYS A 255 6.36 -6.34 -0.84
CA LYS A 255 7.56 -6.73 -1.61
C LYS A 255 8.40 -7.77 -0.89
N ASP A 256 8.53 -7.64 0.43
CA ASP A 256 9.29 -8.55 1.26
C ASP A 256 8.51 -9.85 1.56
N GLY A 257 7.24 -9.92 1.14
CA GLY A 257 6.42 -11.12 1.23
C GLY A 257 5.76 -11.36 2.59
N PHE A 258 5.77 -10.38 3.50
CA PHE A 258 5.11 -10.48 4.82
C PHE A 258 3.60 -10.26 4.76
N VAL A 259 3.15 -9.52 3.75
CA VAL A 259 1.74 -9.25 3.47
C VAL A 259 1.49 -9.44 1.99
N LYS A 260 0.31 -9.96 1.62
CA LYS A 260 -0.15 -10.05 0.23
C LYS A 260 -1.44 -9.27 0.04
N ARG A 261 -1.68 -8.79 -1.18
CA ARG A 261 -2.94 -8.19 -1.59
C ARG A 261 -3.84 -9.24 -2.21
N GLU A 262 -5.06 -9.40 -1.67
CA GLU A 262 -6.11 -10.20 -2.28
C GLU A 262 -7.32 -9.30 -2.54
N LYS A 263 -7.56 -8.95 -3.80
CA LYS A 263 -8.50 -7.88 -4.18
C LYS A 263 -8.14 -6.57 -3.47
N LYS A 264 -9.03 -6.01 -2.65
CA LYS A 264 -8.78 -4.82 -1.83
C LYS A 264 -8.24 -5.14 -0.42
N GLN A 265 -8.13 -6.42 -0.04
CA GLN A 265 -7.72 -6.82 1.31
C GLN A 265 -6.21 -7.03 1.43
N MET A 266 -5.67 -6.68 2.58
CA MET A 266 -4.29 -6.91 3.01
C MET A 266 -4.26 -8.15 3.90
N ILE A 267 -3.67 -9.23 3.41
CA ILE A 267 -3.65 -10.51 4.10
C ILE A 267 -2.22 -10.79 4.60
N PRO A 268 -1.99 -10.99 5.91
CA PRO A 268 -0.69 -11.42 6.40
C PRO A 268 -0.34 -12.80 5.83
N THR A 269 0.90 -12.99 5.41
CA THR A 269 1.40 -14.28 4.97
C THR A 269 1.82 -15.12 6.17
N GLU A 270 2.06 -16.41 5.95
CA GLU A 270 2.61 -17.28 6.98
C GLU A 270 3.96 -16.77 7.51
N ASP A 271 4.83 -16.28 6.62
CA ASP A 271 6.12 -15.71 7.01
C ASP A 271 5.96 -14.41 7.79
N GLY A 272 4.97 -13.57 7.43
CA GLY A 272 4.63 -12.37 8.20
C GLY A 272 4.16 -12.71 9.61
N MET A 273 3.30 -13.70 9.77
CA MET A 273 2.84 -14.16 11.10
C MET A 273 3.98 -14.73 11.93
N LYS A 274 4.83 -15.57 11.33
CA LYS A 274 6.03 -16.11 12.01
C LYS A 274 6.97 -14.99 12.46
N LEU A 275 7.21 -13.98 11.61
CA LEU A 275 8.05 -12.84 11.98
C LEU A 275 7.51 -12.13 13.23
N ILE A 276 6.22 -11.80 13.26
CA ILE A 276 5.60 -11.16 14.43
C ILE A 276 5.69 -12.02 15.68
N THR A 277 5.63 -13.35 15.55
CA THR A 277 5.74 -14.27 16.69
C THR A 277 7.12 -14.21 17.36
N ILE A 278 8.19 -14.06 16.57
CA ILE A 278 9.56 -14.05 17.09
C ILE A 278 10.08 -12.69 17.53
N LEU A 279 9.45 -11.60 17.03
CA LEU A 279 9.88 -10.26 17.39
C LEU A 279 9.61 -9.96 18.87
N PRO A 280 10.50 -9.23 19.56
CA PRO A 280 10.25 -8.74 20.91
C PRO A 280 9.04 -7.84 20.99
N ASP A 281 8.30 -7.89 22.10
CA ASP A 281 7.07 -7.10 22.27
C ASP A 281 7.32 -5.59 22.17
N VAL A 282 8.47 -5.13 22.66
CA VAL A 282 8.85 -3.70 22.59
C VAL A 282 8.86 -3.16 21.17
N VAL A 283 9.35 -3.94 20.18
CA VAL A 283 9.41 -3.48 18.78
C VAL A 283 8.11 -3.73 18.01
N LYS A 284 7.17 -4.50 18.58
CA LYS A 284 5.83 -4.72 18.01
C LYS A 284 4.82 -3.65 18.45
N SER A 285 5.12 -2.94 19.52
CA SER A 285 4.21 -1.98 20.13
C SER A 285 4.30 -0.61 19.46
N PRO A 286 3.17 0.01 19.07
CA PRO A 286 3.13 1.41 18.65
C PRO A 286 3.64 2.37 19.73
N LYS A 287 3.57 1.95 21.01
CA LYS A 287 4.01 2.75 22.15
C LYS A 287 5.49 3.17 22.04
N LEU A 288 6.37 2.32 21.51
CA LEU A 288 7.76 2.69 21.29
C LEU A 288 7.91 3.96 20.41
N THR A 289 7.13 4.02 19.33
CA THR A 289 7.10 5.21 18.47
C THR A 289 6.53 6.41 19.21
N ALA A 290 5.44 6.21 19.98
CA ALA A 290 4.84 7.28 20.76
C ALA A 290 5.81 7.85 21.80
N ASP A 291 6.50 7.00 22.54
CA ASP A 291 7.49 7.40 23.54
C ASP A 291 8.64 8.24 22.89
N TRP A 292 9.14 7.80 21.75
CA TRP A 292 10.18 8.53 21.02
C TRP A 292 9.73 9.87 20.46
N GLU A 293 8.51 9.95 19.89
CA GLU A 293 7.97 11.23 19.39
C GLU A 293 7.72 12.22 20.54
N ASN A 294 7.25 11.73 21.71
CA ASN A 294 7.13 12.55 22.92
C ASN A 294 8.52 13.09 23.36
N GLU A 295 9.54 12.22 23.39
CA GLU A 295 10.89 12.62 23.81
C GLU A 295 11.53 13.58 22.80
N LEU A 296 11.36 13.36 21.49
CA LEU A 296 11.79 14.31 20.45
C LEU A 296 11.12 15.67 20.59
N THR A 297 9.85 15.71 21.02
CA THR A 297 9.17 16.97 21.32
C THR A 297 9.84 17.71 22.50
N LEU A 298 10.26 16.99 23.54
CA LEU A 298 11.03 17.57 24.66
C LEU A 298 12.41 18.07 24.22
N VAL A 299 13.07 17.32 23.32
CA VAL A 299 14.35 17.75 22.72
C VAL A 299 14.18 19.06 21.93
N SER A 300 13.11 19.17 21.14
CA SER A 300 12.82 20.38 20.34
C SER A 300 12.56 21.63 21.22
N LYS A 301 12.04 21.42 22.42
CA LYS A 301 11.82 22.47 23.43
C LYS A 301 13.09 22.80 24.26
N GLY A 302 14.15 22.02 24.11
CA GLY A 302 15.39 22.15 24.92
C GLY A 302 15.23 21.62 26.35
N GLU A 303 14.19 20.84 26.65
CA GLU A 303 13.94 20.24 27.97
C GLU A 303 14.73 18.94 28.16
N VAL A 304 15.10 18.26 27.07
CA VAL A 304 15.94 17.05 27.04
C VAL A 304 17.08 17.27 26.06
N ALA A 305 18.31 16.85 26.42
CA ALA A 305 19.44 16.92 25.52
C ALA A 305 19.34 15.85 24.41
N ALA A 306 19.72 16.20 23.18
CA ALA A 306 19.71 15.28 22.04
C ALA A 306 20.60 14.05 22.28
N GLU A 307 21.74 14.22 22.98
CA GLU A 307 22.66 13.16 23.35
C GLU A 307 22.03 12.15 24.32
N GLN A 308 21.12 12.61 25.20
CA GLN A 308 20.41 11.72 26.13
C GLN A 308 19.44 10.83 25.35
N PHE A 309 18.67 11.40 24.41
CA PHE A 309 17.78 10.65 23.52
C PHE A 309 18.54 9.59 22.71
N MET A 310 19.66 9.97 22.08
CA MET A 310 20.50 9.04 21.32
C MET A 310 21.09 7.92 22.20
N SER A 311 21.55 8.25 23.40
CA SER A 311 22.06 7.25 24.35
C SER A 311 20.97 6.24 24.78
N GLY A 312 19.72 6.69 24.90
CA GLY A 312 18.58 5.81 25.15
C GLY A 312 18.35 4.81 24.02
N ILE A 313 18.41 5.26 22.77
CA ILE A 313 18.29 4.38 21.59
C ILE A 313 19.47 3.37 21.56
N GLU A 314 20.71 3.82 21.75
CA GLU A 314 21.90 2.96 21.76
C GLU A 314 21.82 1.89 22.86
N ALA A 315 21.35 2.26 24.04
CA ALA A 315 21.14 1.32 25.15
C ALA A 315 20.09 0.26 24.80
N MET A 316 18.94 0.70 24.24
CA MET A 316 17.88 -0.22 23.82
C MET A 316 18.36 -1.18 22.72
N VAL A 317 19.03 -0.69 21.69
CA VAL A 317 19.57 -1.55 20.61
C VAL A 317 20.60 -2.52 21.17
N THR A 318 21.46 -2.09 22.08
CA THR A 318 22.46 -2.94 22.73
C THR A 318 21.81 -4.06 23.55
N ASP A 319 20.75 -3.73 24.29
CA ASP A 319 19.99 -4.72 25.07
C ASP A 319 19.29 -5.74 24.15
N LEU A 320 18.61 -5.26 23.10
CA LEU A 320 17.96 -6.13 22.11
C LEU A 320 18.96 -7.10 21.45
N VAL A 321 20.12 -6.62 21.04
CA VAL A 321 21.15 -7.47 20.41
C VAL A 321 21.71 -8.49 21.42
N LYS A 322 21.91 -8.11 22.68
CA LYS A 322 22.38 -9.03 23.71
C LYS A 322 21.35 -10.10 24.10
N THR A 323 20.09 -9.68 24.23
CA THR A 323 18.98 -10.55 24.65
C THR A 323 18.53 -11.50 23.55
N TYR A 324 18.46 -11.00 22.30
CA TYR A 324 17.92 -11.72 21.15
C TYR A 324 18.99 -12.11 20.12
N HIS A 325 20.22 -12.38 20.59
CA HIS A 325 21.34 -12.80 19.73
C HIS A 325 21.13 -14.15 19.04
N SER A 326 20.22 -14.99 19.56
CA SER A 326 19.86 -16.27 18.97
C SER A 326 18.33 -16.51 19.04
N VAL A 327 17.80 -17.13 18.01
CA VAL A 327 16.39 -17.58 17.97
C VAL A 327 16.31 -18.92 18.76
N SER A 328 15.28 -19.06 19.59
CA SER A 328 15.04 -20.32 20.33
C SER A 328 14.82 -21.49 19.37
N ASP A 329 15.09 -22.73 19.82
CA ASP A 329 14.91 -23.89 18.95
C ASP A 329 13.44 -24.13 18.58
N GLU A 330 12.50 -23.74 19.45
CA GLU A 330 11.07 -23.72 19.17
C GLU A 330 10.74 -22.75 18.02
N HIS A 331 11.25 -21.54 18.09
CA HIS A 331 11.06 -20.54 17.03
C HIS A 331 11.77 -20.94 15.73
N LYS A 332 12.96 -21.55 15.80
CA LYS A 332 13.63 -22.10 14.61
C LYS A 332 12.78 -23.17 13.94
N ALA A 333 12.10 -24.02 14.70
CA ALA A 333 11.22 -25.05 14.17
C ALA A 333 10.04 -24.45 13.37
N MET A 334 9.54 -23.25 13.73
CA MET A 334 8.47 -22.58 13.01
C MET A 334 8.87 -22.18 11.57
N PHE A 335 10.14 -21.88 11.34
CA PHE A 335 10.67 -21.54 10.01
C PHE A 335 11.14 -22.77 9.23
N GLY A 336 10.97 -23.97 9.78
CA GLY A 336 11.58 -25.18 9.27
C GLY A 336 13.10 -25.16 9.51
N THR A 337 13.75 -26.29 9.41
CA THR A 337 15.21 -26.36 9.48
C THR A 337 15.78 -25.68 8.24
N GLY A 338 16.06 -24.42 8.24
CA GLY A 338 16.77 -23.58 7.26
C GLY A 338 16.87 -24.00 5.77
N LYS A 339 16.31 -25.13 5.43
CA LYS A 339 15.99 -25.67 4.13
C LYS A 339 14.47 -25.51 3.93
N GLY A 340 13.98 -24.27 4.07
CA GLY A 340 12.62 -23.95 3.64
C GLY A 340 12.49 -24.50 2.24
N GLY A 341 11.55 -25.40 2.00
CA GLY A 341 11.29 -26.20 0.82
C GLY A 341 11.75 -25.67 -0.54
N GLN A 342 13.03 -25.33 -0.67
CA GLN A 342 13.60 -25.06 -1.96
C GLN A 342 13.54 -26.40 -2.69
N GLU A 343 12.70 -26.43 -3.71
CA GLU A 343 12.56 -27.61 -4.54
C GLU A 343 13.96 -28.09 -4.97
N VAL A 344 14.33 -29.29 -4.54
CA VAL A 344 15.58 -29.91 -4.96
C VAL A 344 15.43 -30.25 -6.44
N LEU A 345 16.18 -29.58 -7.27
CA LEU A 345 16.14 -29.76 -8.72
C LEU A 345 17.02 -30.92 -9.20
N GLY A 346 18.00 -31.35 -8.38
CA GLY A 346 18.90 -32.47 -8.68
C GLY A 346 20.14 -32.44 -7.83
N LYS A 347 21.08 -33.33 -8.13
CA LYS A 347 22.40 -33.39 -7.48
C LYS A 347 23.42 -32.56 -8.27
N CYS A 348 24.30 -31.92 -7.54
CA CYS A 348 25.39 -31.14 -8.11
C CYS A 348 26.42 -32.08 -8.79
N PRO A 349 26.68 -31.96 -10.09
CA PRO A 349 27.66 -32.82 -10.74
C PRO A 349 29.11 -32.58 -10.27
N LYS A 350 29.35 -31.50 -9.49
CA LYS A 350 30.68 -31.18 -8.97
C LYS A 350 30.94 -31.77 -7.59
N CYS A 351 30.01 -31.66 -6.67
CA CYS A 351 30.22 -32.05 -5.25
C CYS A 351 29.16 -32.99 -4.68
N GLY A 352 28.17 -33.40 -5.48
CA GLY A 352 27.12 -34.33 -5.06
C GLY A 352 26.03 -33.72 -4.16
N ALA A 353 26.20 -32.49 -3.67
CA ALA A 353 25.21 -31.82 -2.81
C ALA A 353 23.95 -31.46 -3.61
N ASP A 354 22.87 -31.12 -2.92
CA ASP A 354 21.62 -30.75 -3.57
C ASP A 354 21.73 -29.40 -4.31
N VAL A 355 21.16 -29.35 -5.49
CA VAL A 355 20.94 -28.12 -6.25
C VAL A 355 19.50 -27.70 -6.07
N VAL A 356 19.28 -26.49 -5.54
CA VAL A 356 18.00 -25.96 -5.14
C VAL A 356 17.65 -24.70 -5.93
N LYS A 357 16.35 -24.42 -6.04
CA LYS A 357 15.85 -23.21 -6.71
C LYS A 357 16.16 -21.97 -5.88
N GLY A 358 16.76 -20.95 -6.48
CA GLY A 358 17.02 -19.63 -5.89
C GLY A 358 16.31 -18.51 -6.63
N LYS A 359 16.39 -17.30 -6.09
CA LYS A 359 15.74 -16.10 -6.66
C LYS A 359 16.23 -15.76 -8.08
N PHE A 360 17.48 -16.11 -8.40
CA PHE A 360 18.13 -15.77 -9.68
C PHE A 360 18.55 -17.00 -10.49
N GLY A 361 18.05 -18.18 -10.14
CA GLY A 361 18.39 -19.45 -10.78
C GLY A 361 18.62 -20.54 -9.73
N ALA A 362 19.12 -21.70 -10.15
CA ALA A 362 19.39 -22.83 -9.28
C ALA A 362 20.86 -22.83 -8.83
N TYR A 363 21.13 -23.07 -7.54
CA TYR A 363 22.46 -23.09 -6.98
C TYR A 363 22.72 -24.33 -6.10
N CYS A 364 23.97 -24.67 -5.96
CA CYS A 364 24.41 -25.82 -5.14
C CYS A 364 24.46 -25.45 -3.65
N THR A 365 23.84 -26.26 -2.78
CA THR A 365 23.85 -26.08 -1.31
C THR A 365 25.21 -26.41 -0.70
N GLY A 366 26.08 -27.17 -1.39
CA GLY A 366 27.42 -27.53 -0.95
C GLY A 366 28.47 -26.43 -1.06
N LYS A 367 28.04 -25.17 -1.33
CA LYS A 367 28.93 -24.00 -1.47
C LYS A 367 30.09 -24.17 -2.47
N CYS A 368 29.97 -25.06 -3.43
CA CYS A 368 30.99 -25.33 -4.43
C CYS A 368 31.04 -24.29 -5.58
N GLY A 369 30.22 -23.23 -5.49
CA GLY A 369 30.14 -22.15 -6.49
C GLY A 369 29.31 -22.50 -7.74
N MET A 370 28.70 -23.69 -7.81
CA MET A 370 27.88 -24.05 -8.95
C MET A 370 26.52 -23.34 -8.94
N ASN A 371 26.25 -22.61 -10.02
CA ASN A 371 24.96 -21.93 -10.27
C ASN A 371 24.48 -22.32 -11.69
N VAL A 372 23.19 -22.67 -11.82
CA VAL A 372 22.56 -23.07 -13.08
C VAL A 372 21.22 -22.34 -13.19
N GLY A 373 21.20 -21.17 -13.79
CA GLY A 373 19.93 -20.45 -13.82
C GLY A 373 19.71 -19.60 -15.05
N LYS A 374 20.79 -19.17 -15.70
CA LYS A 374 20.73 -18.35 -16.91
C LYS A 374 21.69 -18.85 -17.96
N ALA A 375 21.27 -18.84 -19.21
CA ALA A 375 22.10 -19.10 -20.38
C ALA A 375 21.89 -17.96 -21.36
N LEU A 376 22.95 -17.21 -21.70
CA LEU A 376 22.93 -16.13 -22.69
C LEU A 376 21.69 -15.20 -22.60
N GLY A 377 21.42 -14.73 -21.39
CA GLY A 377 20.32 -13.78 -21.13
C GLY A 377 18.92 -14.40 -20.98
N VAL A 378 18.78 -15.72 -21.11
CA VAL A 378 17.53 -16.46 -20.92
C VAL A 378 17.57 -17.17 -19.57
N THR A 379 16.52 -17.01 -18.77
CA THR A 379 16.33 -17.76 -17.51
C THR A 379 15.81 -19.15 -17.85
N LEU A 380 16.49 -20.19 -17.35
CA LEU A 380 16.09 -21.58 -17.56
C LEU A 380 14.93 -21.96 -16.64
N SER A 381 13.97 -22.74 -17.15
CA SER A 381 12.91 -23.32 -16.34
C SER A 381 13.43 -24.44 -15.42
N ASP A 382 12.71 -24.72 -14.34
CA ASP A 382 13.07 -25.81 -13.41
C ASP A 382 13.21 -27.16 -14.12
N THR A 383 12.35 -27.44 -15.11
CA THR A 383 12.41 -28.64 -15.94
C THR A 383 13.69 -28.69 -16.78
N GLN A 384 14.10 -27.56 -17.33
CA GLN A 384 15.34 -27.45 -18.10
C GLN A 384 16.57 -27.63 -17.21
N VAL A 385 16.54 -27.03 -15.99
CA VAL A 385 17.61 -27.22 -15.00
C VAL A 385 17.72 -28.69 -14.58
N LYS A 386 16.60 -29.35 -14.25
CA LYS A 386 16.57 -30.79 -13.89
C LYS A 386 17.17 -31.65 -15.00
N SER A 387 16.83 -31.38 -16.25
CA SER A 387 17.36 -32.11 -17.40
C SER A 387 18.84 -31.90 -17.57
N LEU A 388 19.34 -30.68 -17.42
CA LEU A 388 20.79 -30.40 -17.47
C LEU A 388 21.57 -31.07 -16.35
N LEU A 389 21.02 -31.08 -15.12
CA LEU A 389 21.64 -31.77 -13.98
C LEU A 389 21.71 -33.30 -14.18
N GLN A 390 20.79 -33.85 -14.98
CA GLN A 390 20.78 -35.27 -15.41
C GLN A 390 21.69 -35.57 -16.63
N GLY A 391 22.43 -34.58 -17.12
CA GLY A 391 23.30 -34.74 -18.30
C GLY A 391 22.56 -34.72 -19.63
N LYS A 392 21.28 -34.35 -19.66
CA LYS A 392 20.45 -34.35 -20.89
C LYS A 392 20.58 -33.03 -21.64
N LYS A 393 20.52 -33.08 -22.98
CA LYS A 393 20.43 -31.89 -23.83
C LYS A 393 19.05 -31.24 -23.69
N ILE A 394 19.00 -29.93 -23.69
CA ILE A 394 17.76 -29.14 -23.65
C ILE A 394 17.73 -28.12 -24.77
N LEU A 395 16.56 -27.88 -25.36
CA LEU A 395 16.32 -26.76 -26.27
C LEU A 395 16.03 -25.48 -25.47
N VAL A 396 16.77 -24.41 -25.73
CA VAL A 396 16.52 -23.09 -25.17
C VAL A 396 16.25 -22.12 -26.31
N LYS A 397 15.10 -21.44 -26.24
CA LYS A 397 14.67 -20.46 -27.24
C LYS A 397 15.04 -19.04 -26.81
N GLY A 398 15.36 -18.21 -27.81
CA GLY A 398 15.59 -16.78 -27.58
C GLY A 398 16.91 -16.43 -26.91
N LEU A 399 17.93 -17.27 -27.02
CA LEU A 399 19.31 -16.99 -26.58
C LEU A 399 19.83 -15.72 -27.23
N LYS A 400 20.44 -14.82 -26.46
CA LYS A 400 20.92 -13.52 -26.96
C LYS A 400 22.33 -13.64 -27.53
N GLY A 401 22.49 -13.42 -28.82
CA GLY A 401 23.78 -13.36 -29.52
C GLY A 401 24.10 -11.95 -29.99
N LYS A 402 25.34 -11.76 -30.53
CA LYS A 402 25.78 -10.46 -31.06
C LYS A 402 24.95 -9.95 -32.25
N LYS A 403 24.28 -10.85 -32.99
CA LYS A 403 23.51 -10.54 -34.22
C LYS A 403 22.00 -10.70 -34.05
N GLY A 404 21.49 -10.90 -32.79
CA GLY A 404 20.06 -11.11 -32.50
C GLY A 404 19.80 -12.34 -31.63
N SER A 405 18.52 -12.69 -31.43
CA SER A 405 18.14 -13.88 -30.69
C SER A 405 18.08 -15.12 -31.58
N TYR A 406 18.39 -16.28 -31.02
CA TYR A 406 18.37 -17.56 -31.71
C TYR A 406 17.98 -18.71 -30.75
N ASP A 407 17.57 -19.83 -31.30
CA ASP A 407 17.25 -21.05 -30.58
C ASP A 407 18.41 -22.06 -30.72
N ALA A 408 18.77 -22.71 -29.60
CA ALA A 408 19.82 -23.72 -29.66
C ALA A 408 19.69 -24.77 -28.53
N TYR A 409 20.32 -25.93 -28.76
CA TYR A 409 20.45 -26.95 -27.73
C TYR A 409 21.63 -26.66 -26.80
N LEU A 410 21.42 -26.79 -25.50
CA LEU A 410 22.47 -26.78 -24.49
C LEU A 410 22.73 -28.19 -23.98
N ILE A 411 24.01 -28.56 -23.91
CA ILE A 411 24.47 -29.85 -23.39
C ILE A 411 25.48 -29.59 -22.29
N PRO A 412 25.33 -30.21 -21.08
CA PRO A 412 26.33 -30.10 -20.01
C PRO A 412 27.52 -31.02 -20.33
N GLU A 413 28.70 -30.46 -20.52
CA GLU A 413 29.85 -31.29 -20.91
C GLU A 413 31.03 -31.24 -19.93
N ARG A 414 31.39 -30.10 -19.34
CA ARG A 414 32.60 -30.02 -18.52
C ARG A 414 32.58 -28.84 -17.53
N ILE A 415 33.20 -29.02 -16.36
CA ILE A 415 33.49 -27.96 -15.41
C ILE A 415 34.99 -27.79 -15.33
N GLU A 416 35.52 -26.61 -15.70
CA GLU A 416 36.93 -26.27 -15.55
C GLU A 416 37.14 -25.21 -14.49
N GLU A 417 38.21 -25.38 -13.67
CA GLU A 417 38.65 -24.34 -12.75
C GLU A 417 39.44 -23.27 -13.50
N PHE A 418 39.22 -22.01 -13.15
CA PHE A 418 40.06 -20.92 -13.60
C PHE A 418 40.40 -19.98 -12.42
N SER A 419 41.56 -19.36 -12.53
CA SER A 419 41.93 -18.28 -11.61
C SER A 419 42.32 -17.03 -12.37
N TYR A 420 41.97 -15.87 -11.82
CA TYR A 420 42.44 -14.59 -12.32
C TYR A 420 42.78 -13.66 -11.20
N ARG A 421 43.62 -12.64 -11.43
CA ARG A 421 43.98 -11.64 -10.44
C ARG A 421 43.17 -10.37 -10.68
N LYS A 422 42.47 -9.90 -9.63
CA LYS A 422 41.83 -8.62 -9.60
C LYS A 422 42.25 -7.89 -8.31
N ASP A 423 42.72 -6.67 -8.44
CA ASP A 423 43.18 -5.82 -7.34
C ASP A 423 44.19 -6.50 -6.39
N GLY A 424 45.12 -7.27 -6.99
CA GLY A 424 46.19 -8.00 -6.29
C GLY A 424 45.76 -9.28 -5.57
N LYS A 425 44.49 -9.66 -5.60
CA LYS A 425 43.92 -10.89 -5.02
C LYS A 425 43.65 -11.91 -6.11
N GLU A 426 44.07 -13.17 -5.86
CA GLU A 426 43.71 -14.29 -6.72
C GLU A 426 42.26 -14.70 -6.47
N ILE A 427 41.43 -14.60 -7.53
CA ILE A 427 40.03 -15.04 -7.49
C ILE A 427 39.94 -16.34 -8.25
N LYS A 428 39.50 -17.40 -7.57
CA LYS A 428 39.25 -18.71 -8.17
C LYS A 428 37.78 -18.86 -8.49
N GLY A 429 37.48 -19.21 -9.71
CA GLY A 429 36.13 -19.45 -10.20
C GLY A 429 36.04 -20.73 -11.01
N PHE A 430 34.85 -21.08 -11.43
CA PHE A 430 34.60 -22.26 -12.26
C PHE A 430 33.91 -21.85 -13.55
N ILE A 431 34.43 -22.34 -14.67
CA ILE A 431 33.81 -22.19 -15.99
C ILE A 431 32.97 -23.43 -16.25
N LYS A 432 31.70 -23.25 -16.48
CA LYS A 432 30.81 -24.28 -16.99
C LYS A 432 30.82 -24.19 -18.51
N ILE A 433 31.34 -25.20 -19.17
CA ILE A 433 31.31 -25.27 -20.63
C ILE A 433 29.98 -25.91 -21.02
N LEU A 434 29.11 -25.12 -21.63
CA LEU A 434 27.89 -25.58 -22.28
C LEU A 434 28.12 -25.55 -23.79
N TYR A 435 28.03 -26.71 -24.45
CA TYR A 435 28.03 -26.73 -25.90
C TYR A 435 26.68 -26.28 -26.43
N ILE A 436 26.72 -25.37 -27.40
CA ILE A 436 25.55 -24.93 -28.14
C ILE A 436 25.59 -25.65 -29.48
N ILE A 437 24.61 -26.51 -29.74
CA ILE A 437 24.45 -27.19 -31.00
C ILE A 437 23.34 -26.47 -31.78
N PHE A 438 23.71 -25.93 -32.95
CA PHE A 438 22.74 -25.46 -33.94
C PHE A 438 22.28 -26.64 -34.81
N ASP A 439 20.98 -26.76 -35.04
CA ASP A 439 20.42 -27.84 -35.88
C ASP A 439 20.59 -27.62 -37.38
N TYR A 440 21.74 -27.06 -37.76
CA TYR A 440 22.18 -26.97 -39.17
C TYR A 440 23.59 -27.54 -39.31
N SER A 441 23.64 -28.77 -39.81
CA SER A 441 24.86 -29.42 -40.37
C SER A 441 26.14 -29.27 -39.55
N HIS A 442 26.39 -30.20 -38.63
CA HIS A 442 27.71 -30.68 -38.13
C HIS A 442 28.81 -29.66 -37.76
N LYS A 443 28.46 -28.45 -37.27
CA LYS A 443 29.48 -27.55 -36.72
C LYS A 443 29.22 -27.35 -35.21
N HIS A 444 30.16 -27.85 -34.40
CA HIS A 444 30.19 -27.63 -32.96
C HIS A 444 30.83 -26.27 -32.66
N TYR A 445 30.16 -25.41 -31.92
CA TYR A 445 30.75 -24.19 -31.39
C TYR A 445 30.81 -24.29 -29.86
N THR A 446 32.04 -24.13 -29.33
CA THR A 446 32.26 -24.08 -27.86
C THR A 446 32.00 -22.67 -27.35
N PHE A 447 31.11 -22.51 -26.41
CA PHE A 447 30.85 -21.23 -25.76
C PHE A 447 31.35 -21.26 -24.32
N LYS A 448 32.28 -20.34 -23.97
CA LYS A 448 32.75 -20.17 -22.60
C LYS A 448 31.93 -19.09 -21.96
N GLN A 449 31.12 -19.42 -20.95
CA GLN A 449 30.42 -18.46 -20.15
C GLN A 449 31.23 -18.18 -18.89
N PHE A 450 31.66 -16.92 -18.72
CA PHE A 450 32.32 -16.46 -17.50
C PHE A 450 31.22 -15.99 -16.51
N GLU A 451 31.09 -16.64 -15.36
CA GLU A 451 30.33 -16.13 -14.19
C GLU A 451 31.36 -15.79 -13.12
N VAL A 452 31.32 -14.50 -12.68
CA VAL A 452 32.12 -13.96 -11.58
C VAL A 452 31.25 -13.92 -10.33
#